data_2505fcb6ac8bfb9dd4bede0e2bc31965
#
_entry.id   2505fcb6ac8bfb9dd4bede0e2bc31965
#
_cell.length_a   1.000
_cell.length_b   1.000
_cell.length_c   1.000
_cell.angle_alpha   90.00
_cell.angle_beta   90.00
_cell.angle_gamma   90.00
#
_symmetry.space_group_name_H-M   'P 1'
#
loop_
_entity.id
_entity.type
_entity.pdbx_description
1 polymer ?
#
loop_
_entity_poly.entity_id
_entity_poly.type
_entity_poly.pdbx_seq_one_letter_code
_entity_poly.pdbx_strand_id
1 'polypeptide(L)'
;MTDIKPMQLGEILDGALTIYRRNVGLFSMLGIIALAGPLIFFAFLSGPLTRSFLPLAEQLRVGRQPSLDQWQPMLPFLGLVLLGMILYYIASYFLAAGAMRIISDTYLGRRPQLGDAISLGASKMLPLVGVALCKVALLTLLWIGCVIGIVVLATIMGLIGKGVASLAAFAGFVGAFWFAAFVMCGYGVTTQVLTLEEGVGVFGAFARSWELTRQRKLKVFWTALVSGIVFYFIPYVVVLGVAAALQGISPPLGRVVGALSQFLPIVCAPLIVSALTLLYYDLRVRREGFDLQILSQRLGVG
;
A
#
# COMPACT_ATOMS: atom_id res chain seq x y z
N MET A 1 -23.65 -6.50 -18.46
CA MET A 1 -22.44 -6.47 -19.30
C MET A 1 -21.69 -5.21 -18.90
N THR A 2 -20.50 -5.31 -18.33
CA THR A 2 -19.68 -4.14 -17.98
C THR A 2 -19.04 -3.64 -19.28
N ASP A 3 -19.48 -2.48 -19.78
CA ASP A 3 -18.82 -1.81 -20.89
C ASP A 3 -17.42 -1.43 -20.43
N ILE A 4 -16.42 -2.05 -21.04
CA ILE A 4 -15.00 -1.74 -20.78
C ILE A 4 -14.72 -0.45 -21.54
N LYS A 5 -14.75 0.67 -20.83
CA LYS A 5 -14.54 2.03 -21.37
C LYS A 5 -13.55 2.81 -20.52
N PRO A 6 -12.98 3.87 -21.07
CA PRO A 6 -12.16 4.79 -20.27
C PRO A 6 -12.95 5.35 -19.09
N MET A 7 -12.42 5.18 -17.86
CA MET A 7 -13.09 5.59 -16.62
C MET A 7 -12.54 6.93 -16.09
N GLN A 8 -13.40 7.70 -15.40
CA GLN A 8 -12.99 8.83 -14.57
C GLN A 8 -12.61 8.36 -13.16
N LEU A 9 -12.00 9.23 -12.35
CA LEU A 9 -11.60 8.89 -10.99
C LEU A 9 -12.79 8.42 -10.13
N GLY A 10 -13.91 9.12 -10.18
CA GLY A 10 -15.12 8.74 -9.46
C GLY A 10 -15.66 7.39 -9.89
N GLU A 11 -15.66 7.09 -11.20
CA GLU A 11 -16.10 5.80 -11.75
C GLU A 11 -15.19 4.65 -11.29
N ILE A 12 -13.87 4.90 -11.14
CA ILE A 12 -12.93 3.91 -10.60
C ILE A 12 -13.24 3.59 -9.14
N LEU A 13 -13.51 4.62 -8.31
CA LEU A 13 -13.83 4.43 -6.90
C LEU A 13 -15.19 3.75 -6.70
N ASP A 14 -16.19 4.14 -7.46
CA ASP A 14 -17.52 3.52 -7.41
C ASP A 14 -17.51 2.07 -7.93
N GLY A 15 -16.76 1.83 -9.01
CA GLY A 15 -16.50 0.49 -9.53
C GLY A 15 -15.78 -0.39 -8.51
N ALA A 16 -14.78 0.13 -7.83
CA ALA A 16 -14.04 -0.59 -6.77
C ALA A 16 -14.98 -0.98 -5.63
N LEU A 17 -15.82 -0.04 -5.17
CA LEU A 17 -16.80 -0.30 -4.12
C LEU A 17 -17.87 -1.31 -4.56
N THR A 18 -18.33 -1.23 -5.81
CA THR A 18 -19.33 -2.16 -6.38
C THR A 18 -18.77 -3.58 -6.47
N ILE A 19 -17.52 -3.75 -6.97
CA ILE A 19 -16.85 -5.05 -7.03
C ILE A 19 -16.67 -5.61 -5.62
N TYR A 20 -16.23 -4.77 -4.67
CA TYR A 20 -16.05 -5.18 -3.29
C TYR A 20 -17.34 -5.67 -2.65
N ARG A 21 -18.45 -4.89 -2.78
CA ARG A 21 -19.76 -5.25 -2.21
C ARG A 21 -20.32 -6.56 -2.78
N ARG A 22 -20.07 -6.84 -4.05
CA ARG A 22 -20.51 -8.09 -4.70
C ARG A 22 -19.73 -9.31 -4.22
N ASN A 23 -18.50 -9.13 -3.77
CA ASN A 23 -17.57 -10.22 -3.43
C ASN A 23 -17.04 -10.13 -2.00
N VAL A 24 -17.76 -9.44 -1.09
CA VAL A 24 -17.30 -9.18 0.27
C VAL A 24 -16.91 -10.46 1.00
N GLY A 25 -17.66 -11.54 0.83
CA GLY A 25 -17.38 -12.83 1.44
C GLY A 25 -16.04 -13.43 0.97
N LEU A 26 -15.76 -13.37 -0.34
CA LEU A 26 -14.50 -13.86 -0.91
C LEU A 26 -13.31 -13.05 -0.44
N PHE A 27 -13.44 -11.71 -0.42
CA PHE A 27 -12.37 -10.83 0.07
C PHE A 27 -12.11 -11.02 1.57
N SER A 28 -13.18 -11.17 2.38
CA SER A 28 -13.03 -11.41 3.81
C SER A 28 -12.38 -12.76 4.09
N MET A 29 -12.79 -13.84 3.41
CA MET A 29 -12.15 -15.14 3.55
C MET A 29 -10.68 -15.10 3.15
N LEU A 30 -10.37 -14.51 2.00
CA LEU A 30 -8.99 -14.35 1.53
C LEU A 30 -8.16 -13.50 2.50
N GLY A 31 -8.73 -12.42 3.05
CA GLY A 31 -8.09 -11.56 4.02
C GLY A 31 -7.80 -12.25 5.34
N ILE A 32 -8.75 -13.04 5.83
CA ILE A 32 -8.55 -13.85 7.03
C ILE A 32 -7.44 -14.89 6.81
N ILE A 33 -7.47 -15.63 5.70
CA ILE A 33 -6.44 -16.62 5.36
C ILE A 33 -5.06 -15.96 5.29
N ALA A 34 -4.95 -14.78 4.66
CA ALA A 34 -3.69 -14.09 4.48
C ALA A 34 -3.16 -13.44 5.76
N LEU A 35 -3.98 -12.68 6.46
CA LEU A 35 -3.53 -11.71 7.47
C LEU A 35 -3.77 -12.19 8.91
N ALA A 36 -4.62 -13.20 9.16
CA ALA A 36 -4.91 -13.64 10.53
C ALA A 36 -3.63 -14.04 11.28
N GLY A 37 -2.74 -14.83 10.66
CA GLY A 37 -1.48 -15.24 11.27
C GLY A 37 -0.61 -14.07 11.74
N PRO A 38 -0.18 -13.17 10.84
CA PRO A 38 0.57 -11.98 11.21
C PRO A 38 -0.14 -11.08 12.24
N LEU A 39 -1.45 -10.89 12.13
CA LEU A 39 -2.19 -10.03 13.05
C LEU A 39 -2.28 -10.64 14.45
N ILE A 40 -2.51 -11.95 14.54
CA ILE A 40 -2.47 -12.70 15.81
C ILE A 40 -1.06 -12.60 16.42
N PHE A 41 -0.01 -12.77 15.63
CA PHE A 41 1.36 -12.61 16.08
C PHE A 41 1.61 -11.23 16.71
N PHE A 42 1.19 -10.14 16.05
CA PHE A 42 1.29 -8.79 16.60
C PHE A 42 0.42 -8.60 17.85
N ALA A 43 -0.76 -9.18 17.89
CA ALA A 43 -1.63 -9.10 19.07
C ALA A 43 -0.97 -9.74 20.30
N PHE A 44 -0.34 -10.91 20.14
CA PHE A 44 0.43 -11.55 21.23
C PHE A 44 1.67 -10.76 21.63
N LEU A 45 2.37 -10.16 20.66
CA LEU A 45 3.57 -9.38 20.91
C LEU A 45 3.27 -8.05 21.60
N SER A 46 2.10 -7.47 21.37
CA SER A 46 1.71 -6.14 21.86
C SER A 46 1.75 -6.01 23.39
N GLY A 47 1.27 -7.03 24.11
CA GLY A 47 1.23 -7.03 25.57
C GLY A 47 2.63 -6.98 26.22
N PRO A 48 3.53 -7.93 25.93
CA PRO A 48 4.90 -7.92 26.43
C PRO A 48 5.66 -6.65 26.03
N LEU A 49 5.53 -6.22 24.75
CA LEU A 49 6.18 -5.01 24.25
C LEU A 49 5.74 -3.76 25.03
N THR A 50 4.44 -3.59 25.24
CA THR A 50 3.90 -2.45 26.02
C THR A 50 4.44 -2.46 27.43
N ARG A 51 4.46 -3.60 28.13
CA ARG A 51 4.98 -3.72 29.49
C ARG A 51 6.46 -3.33 29.57
N SER A 52 7.26 -3.72 28.59
CA SER A 52 8.70 -3.36 28.53
C SER A 52 8.94 -1.91 28.17
N PHE A 53 8.06 -1.30 27.37
CA PHE A 53 8.21 0.08 26.90
C PHE A 53 7.63 1.10 27.90
N LEU A 54 6.62 0.75 28.69
CA LEU A 54 5.92 1.68 29.59
C LEU A 54 6.86 2.41 30.58
N PRO A 55 7.81 1.74 31.26
CA PRO A 55 8.75 2.40 32.16
C PRO A 55 9.66 3.40 31.46
N LEU A 56 10.07 3.11 30.21
CA LEU A 56 10.90 4.00 29.41
C LEU A 56 10.11 5.22 28.94
N ALA A 57 8.87 5.01 28.49
CA ALA A 57 7.96 6.10 28.11
C ALA A 57 7.69 7.07 29.24
N GLU A 58 7.52 6.57 30.47
CA GLU A 58 7.31 7.42 31.65
C GLU A 58 8.57 8.23 32.01
N GLN A 59 9.77 7.66 31.89
CA GLN A 59 11.02 8.38 32.10
C GLN A 59 11.19 9.50 31.05
N LEU A 60 10.92 9.23 29.78
CA LEU A 60 10.96 10.22 28.69
C LEU A 60 9.95 11.34 28.92
N ARG A 61 8.75 11.01 29.42
CA ARG A 61 7.70 11.99 29.74
C ARG A 61 8.13 12.97 30.82
N VAL A 62 8.94 12.51 31.80
CA VAL A 62 9.46 13.35 32.90
C VAL A 62 10.78 14.04 32.51
N GLY A 63 11.18 13.97 31.23
CA GLY A 63 12.42 14.60 30.73
C GLY A 63 13.72 13.87 31.13
N ARG A 64 13.63 12.65 31.67
CA ARG A 64 14.79 11.82 31.98
C ARG A 64 15.21 11.03 30.73
N GLN A 65 16.49 11.03 30.41
CA GLN A 65 17.03 10.20 29.33
C GLN A 65 17.32 8.80 29.87
N PRO A 66 16.69 7.74 29.34
CA PRO A 66 17.01 6.36 29.71
C PRO A 66 18.47 6.02 29.36
N SER A 67 19.13 5.28 30.25
CA SER A 67 20.49 4.75 29.97
C SER A 67 20.43 3.64 28.89
N LEU A 68 21.56 3.40 28.22
CA LEU A 68 21.63 2.36 27.16
C LEU A 68 21.24 0.98 27.69
N ASP A 69 21.59 0.66 28.93
CA ASP A 69 21.25 -0.63 29.57
C ASP A 69 19.74 -0.82 29.71
N GLN A 70 18.97 0.24 29.84
CA GLN A 70 17.51 0.18 29.93
C GLN A 70 16.83 -0.15 28.58
N TRP A 71 17.56 0.04 27.47
CA TRP A 71 17.08 -0.36 26.14
C TRP A 71 17.42 -1.81 25.78
N GLN A 72 18.39 -2.44 26.47
CA GLN A 72 18.79 -3.83 26.17
C GLN A 72 17.62 -4.83 26.20
N PRO A 73 16.68 -4.79 27.17
CA PRO A 73 15.54 -5.70 27.19
C PRO A 73 14.60 -5.57 25.99
N MET A 74 14.71 -4.45 25.22
CA MET A 74 13.89 -4.22 24.03
C MET A 74 14.50 -4.81 22.75
N LEU A 75 15.79 -5.12 22.72
CA LEU A 75 16.45 -5.66 21.52
C LEU A 75 15.79 -6.95 20.98
N PRO A 76 15.43 -7.94 21.80
CA PRO A 76 14.72 -9.12 21.31
C PRO A 76 13.37 -8.79 20.69
N PHE A 77 12.64 -7.80 21.26
CA PHE A 77 11.36 -7.37 20.71
C PHE A 77 11.51 -6.69 19.35
N LEU A 78 12.61 -5.96 19.12
CA LEU A 78 12.91 -5.37 17.82
C LEU A 78 13.02 -6.46 16.74
N GLY A 79 13.72 -7.55 17.02
CA GLY A 79 13.82 -8.70 16.11
C GLY A 79 12.46 -9.34 15.83
N LEU A 80 11.64 -9.53 16.86
CA LEU A 80 10.29 -10.08 16.71
C LEU A 80 9.36 -9.14 15.93
N VAL A 81 9.43 -7.82 16.16
CA VAL A 81 8.67 -6.83 15.40
C VAL A 81 9.08 -6.85 13.93
N LEU A 82 10.37 -6.88 13.63
CA LEU A 82 10.88 -6.98 12.25
C LEU A 82 10.41 -8.28 11.57
N LEU A 83 10.48 -9.41 12.27
CA LEU A 83 9.95 -10.68 11.77
C LEU A 83 8.45 -10.58 11.47
N GLY A 84 7.67 -10.04 12.40
CA GLY A 84 6.24 -9.83 12.22
C GLY A 84 5.92 -8.91 11.05
N MET A 85 6.69 -7.83 10.85
CA MET A 85 6.57 -6.95 9.69
C MET A 85 6.84 -7.70 8.39
N ILE A 86 7.90 -8.50 8.32
CA ILE A 86 8.22 -9.31 7.13
C ILE A 86 7.07 -10.26 6.82
N LEU A 87 6.57 -11.00 7.81
CA LEU A 87 5.44 -11.91 7.65
C LEU A 87 4.18 -11.19 7.18
N TYR A 88 3.89 -10.02 7.77
CA TYR A 88 2.75 -9.18 7.36
C TYR A 88 2.87 -8.70 5.92
N TYR A 89 4.04 -8.23 5.49
CA TYR A 89 4.25 -7.78 4.11
C TYR A 89 4.12 -8.93 3.10
N ILE A 90 4.69 -10.10 3.40
CA ILE A 90 4.54 -11.28 2.55
C ILE A 90 3.06 -11.66 2.42
N ALA A 91 2.34 -11.73 3.53
CA ALA A 91 0.91 -12.02 3.57
C ALA A 91 0.06 -10.96 2.84
N SER A 92 0.46 -9.69 2.92
CA SER A 92 -0.21 -8.59 2.20
C SER A 92 -0.07 -8.71 0.68
N TYR A 93 1.07 -9.19 0.17
CA TYR A 93 1.23 -9.44 -1.26
C TYR A 93 0.46 -10.68 -1.73
N PHE A 94 0.37 -11.72 -0.90
CA PHE A 94 -0.53 -12.84 -1.17
C PHE A 94 -1.98 -12.37 -1.28
N LEU A 95 -2.45 -11.57 -0.31
CA LEU A 95 -3.80 -10.98 -0.34
C LEU A 95 -4.00 -10.11 -1.58
N ALA A 96 -3.05 -9.26 -1.92
CA ALA A 96 -3.15 -8.37 -3.08
C ALA A 96 -3.27 -9.16 -4.39
N ALA A 97 -2.44 -10.17 -4.60
CA ALA A 97 -2.48 -11.00 -5.81
C ALA A 97 -3.80 -11.79 -5.92
N GLY A 98 -4.24 -12.41 -4.83
CA GLY A 98 -5.53 -13.11 -4.79
C GLY A 98 -6.72 -12.18 -5.00
N ALA A 99 -6.69 -10.98 -4.40
CA ALA A 99 -7.71 -9.96 -4.62
C ALA A 99 -7.77 -9.50 -6.09
N MET A 100 -6.60 -9.30 -6.74
CA MET A 100 -6.55 -8.96 -8.18
C MET A 100 -7.21 -10.01 -9.04
N ARG A 101 -7.13 -11.31 -8.71
CA ARG A 101 -7.84 -12.36 -9.41
C ARG A 101 -9.34 -12.20 -9.31
N ILE A 102 -9.86 -12.05 -8.07
CA ILE A 102 -11.30 -11.84 -7.83
C ILE A 102 -11.81 -10.61 -8.59
N ILE A 103 -11.06 -9.51 -8.55
CA ILE A 103 -11.42 -8.25 -9.21
C ILE A 103 -11.43 -8.43 -10.73
N SER A 104 -10.38 -9.03 -11.28
CA SER A 104 -10.24 -9.29 -12.72
C SER A 104 -11.38 -10.15 -13.24
N ASP A 105 -11.69 -11.27 -12.57
CA ASP A 105 -12.76 -12.16 -12.98
C ASP A 105 -14.13 -11.46 -12.90
N THR A 106 -14.39 -10.71 -11.82
CA THR A 106 -15.62 -9.94 -11.67
C THR A 106 -15.76 -8.86 -12.74
N TYR A 107 -14.68 -8.12 -13.03
CA TYR A 107 -14.65 -7.05 -14.03
C TYR A 107 -14.86 -7.58 -15.45
N LEU A 108 -14.27 -8.75 -15.76
CA LEU A 108 -14.42 -9.42 -17.06
C LEU A 108 -15.72 -10.24 -17.19
N GLY A 109 -16.58 -10.21 -16.16
CA GLY A 109 -17.88 -10.92 -16.15
C GLY A 109 -17.78 -12.42 -15.91
N ARG A 110 -16.65 -12.89 -15.38
CA ARG A 110 -16.44 -14.28 -14.95
C ARG A 110 -16.90 -14.45 -13.49
N ARG A 111 -17.16 -15.69 -13.08
CA ARG A 111 -17.47 -16.00 -11.67
C ARG A 111 -16.15 -16.17 -10.91
N PRO A 112 -15.83 -15.30 -9.94
CA PRO A 112 -14.60 -15.45 -9.17
C PRO A 112 -14.71 -16.64 -8.23
N GLN A 113 -13.58 -17.38 -8.06
CA GLN A 113 -13.46 -18.52 -7.15
C GLN A 113 -12.34 -18.28 -6.16
N LEU A 114 -12.58 -18.70 -4.89
CA LEU A 114 -11.58 -18.55 -3.83
C LEU A 114 -10.31 -19.36 -4.11
N GLY A 115 -10.49 -20.59 -4.65
CA GLY A 115 -9.37 -21.47 -5.00
C GLY A 115 -8.40 -20.84 -6.00
N ASP A 116 -8.93 -20.22 -7.06
CA ASP A 116 -8.12 -19.53 -8.07
C ASP A 116 -7.39 -18.31 -7.47
N ALA A 117 -8.05 -17.58 -6.57
CA ALA A 117 -7.46 -16.45 -5.87
C ALA A 117 -6.31 -16.89 -4.97
N ILE A 118 -6.46 -17.98 -4.21
CA ILE A 118 -5.43 -18.55 -3.36
C ILE A 118 -4.25 -19.05 -4.20
N SER A 119 -4.52 -19.77 -5.29
CA SER A 119 -3.50 -20.29 -6.20
C SER A 119 -2.66 -19.17 -6.81
N LEU A 120 -3.31 -18.13 -7.33
CA LEU A 120 -2.60 -16.97 -7.87
C LEU A 120 -1.84 -16.21 -6.78
N GLY A 121 -2.46 -16.03 -5.60
CA GLY A 121 -1.81 -15.42 -4.44
C GLY A 121 -0.51 -16.13 -4.07
N ALA A 122 -0.54 -17.45 -3.97
CA ALA A 122 0.63 -18.26 -3.64
C ALA A 122 1.71 -18.21 -4.73
N SER A 123 1.33 -18.33 -6.00
CA SER A 123 2.29 -18.34 -7.12
C SER A 123 2.97 -16.99 -7.37
N LYS A 124 2.27 -15.88 -7.12
CA LYS A 124 2.78 -14.51 -7.37
C LYS A 124 3.36 -13.83 -6.13
N MET A 125 3.21 -14.40 -4.94
CA MET A 125 3.67 -13.82 -3.68
C MET A 125 5.17 -13.48 -3.71
N LEU A 126 6.03 -14.45 -4.05
CA LEU A 126 7.49 -14.23 -4.09
C LEU A 126 7.93 -13.23 -5.18
N PRO A 127 7.45 -13.30 -6.44
CA PRO A 127 7.71 -12.26 -7.43
C PRO A 127 7.26 -10.86 -6.97
N LEU A 128 6.13 -10.75 -6.26
CA LEU A 128 5.63 -9.48 -5.73
C LEU A 128 6.49 -8.94 -4.59
N VAL A 129 7.03 -9.81 -3.72
CA VAL A 129 8.05 -9.41 -2.74
C VAL A 129 9.29 -8.87 -3.45
N GLY A 130 9.72 -9.49 -4.55
CA GLY A 130 10.80 -8.98 -5.40
C GLY A 130 10.51 -7.56 -5.93
N VAL A 131 9.29 -7.32 -6.43
CA VAL A 131 8.84 -5.96 -6.84
C VAL A 131 8.91 -4.99 -5.66
N ALA A 132 8.48 -5.40 -4.47
CA ALA A 132 8.52 -4.56 -3.28
C ALA A 132 9.96 -4.18 -2.90
N LEU A 133 10.86 -5.15 -2.85
CA LEU A 133 12.28 -4.91 -2.57
C LEU A 133 12.91 -3.96 -3.59
N CYS A 134 12.63 -4.16 -4.88
CA CYS A 134 13.09 -3.25 -5.93
C CYS A 134 12.51 -1.83 -5.77
N LYS A 135 11.22 -1.69 -5.41
CA LYS A 135 10.61 -0.38 -5.13
C LYS A 135 11.25 0.31 -3.92
N VAL A 136 11.48 -0.44 -2.84
CA VAL A 136 12.16 0.09 -1.63
C VAL A 136 13.58 0.51 -1.96
N ALA A 137 14.36 -0.33 -2.64
CA ALA A 137 15.71 0.00 -3.06
C ALA A 137 15.75 1.25 -3.95
N LEU A 138 14.86 1.33 -4.96
CA LEU A 138 14.74 2.48 -5.84
C LEU A 138 14.41 3.76 -5.04
N LEU A 139 13.43 3.69 -4.13
CA LEU A 139 13.03 4.83 -3.31
C LEU A 139 14.17 5.27 -2.38
N THR A 140 14.87 4.32 -1.77
CA THR A 140 16.02 4.60 -0.89
C THR A 140 17.16 5.27 -1.66
N LEU A 141 17.53 4.73 -2.82
CA LEU A 141 18.58 5.33 -3.67
C LEU A 141 18.19 6.73 -4.14
N LEU A 142 16.93 6.92 -4.50
CA LEU A 142 16.39 8.21 -4.92
C LEU A 142 16.45 9.22 -3.77
N TRP A 143 16.05 8.84 -2.55
CA TRP A 143 16.14 9.69 -1.37
C TRP A 143 17.58 10.02 -0.98
N ILE A 144 18.51 9.07 -1.03
CA ILE A 144 19.93 9.31 -0.79
C ILE A 144 20.46 10.35 -1.79
N GLY A 145 20.18 10.17 -3.08
CA GLY A 145 20.57 11.13 -4.13
C GLY A 145 19.99 12.52 -3.90
N CYS A 146 18.71 12.62 -3.55
CA CYS A 146 18.05 13.89 -3.22
C CYS A 146 18.67 14.57 -1.99
N VAL A 147 18.93 13.82 -0.91
CA VAL A 147 19.53 14.36 0.31
C VAL A 147 20.94 14.90 0.02
N ILE A 148 21.77 14.16 -0.72
CA ILE A 148 23.09 14.63 -1.13
C ILE A 148 22.96 15.93 -1.96
N GLY A 149 22.06 15.97 -2.93
CA GLY A 149 21.81 17.18 -3.74
C GLY A 149 21.36 18.38 -2.91
N ILE A 150 20.46 18.18 -1.95
CA ILE A 150 20.00 19.23 -1.02
C ILE A 150 21.14 19.74 -0.16
N VAL A 151 21.96 18.86 0.41
CA VAL A 151 23.10 19.23 1.24
C VAL A 151 24.11 20.04 0.45
N VAL A 152 24.48 19.60 -0.75
CA VAL A 152 25.39 20.33 -1.64
C VAL A 152 24.84 21.71 -1.97
N LEU A 153 23.56 21.79 -2.39
CA LEU A 153 22.90 23.06 -2.71
C LEU A 153 22.86 24.00 -1.51
N ALA A 154 22.45 23.52 -0.34
CA ALA A 154 22.40 24.31 0.89
C ALA A 154 23.78 24.80 1.33
N THR A 155 24.83 23.99 1.14
CA THR A 155 26.21 24.38 1.44
C THR A 155 26.68 25.52 0.53
N ILE A 156 26.43 25.42 -0.78
CA ILE A 156 26.78 26.47 -1.74
C ILE A 156 26.01 27.77 -1.44
N MET A 157 24.71 27.67 -1.19
CA MET A 157 23.88 28.83 -0.85
C MET A 157 24.23 29.42 0.53
N GLY A 158 24.82 28.64 1.41
CA GLY A 158 25.34 29.07 2.72
C GLY A 158 26.47 30.09 2.61
N LEU A 159 27.21 30.11 1.49
CA LEU A 159 28.23 31.11 1.19
C LEU A 159 27.63 32.50 1.00
N ILE A 160 26.35 32.58 0.62
CA ILE A 160 25.61 33.83 0.43
C ILE A 160 25.00 34.28 1.77
N GLY A 161 24.49 33.32 2.55
CA GLY A 161 23.92 33.59 3.87
C GLY A 161 23.05 32.44 4.39
N LYS A 162 22.97 32.33 5.73
CA LYS A 162 22.21 31.23 6.40
C LYS A 162 20.73 31.19 6.02
N GLY A 163 20.07 32.34 5.83
CA GLY A 163 18.69 32.42 5.43
C GLY A 163 18.47 31.84 4.01
N VAL A 164 19.39 32.14 3.08
CA VAL A 164 19.35 31.63 1.71
C VAL A 164 19.55 30.10 1.69
N ALA A 165 20.49 29.59 2.51
CA ALA A 165 20.72 28.16 2.68
C ALA A 165 19.47 27.44 3.18
N SER A 166 18.78 28.00 4.18
CA SER A 166 17.55 27.40 4.73
C SER A 166 16.41 27.35 3.70
N LEU A 167 16.23 28.42 2.93
CA LEU A 167 15.24 28.45 1.86
C LEU A 167 15.56 27.47 0.74
N ALA A 168 16.84 27.36 0.35
CA ALA A 168 17.30 26.41 -0.66
C ALA A 168 17.10 24.95 -0.19
N ALA A 169 17.38 24.65 1.07
CA ALA A 169 17.15 23.33 1.66
C ALA A 169 15.66 22.98 1.68
N PHE A 170 14.80 23.92 2.09
CA PHE A 170 13.35 23.72 2.08
C PHE A 170 12.80 23.50 0.65
N ALA A 171 13.17 24.35 -0.29
CA ALA A 171 12.76 24.20 -1.69
C ALA A 171 13.27 22.88 -2.30
N GLY A 172 14.51 22.51 -1.98
CA GLY A 172 15.09 21.23 -2.39
C GLY A 172 14.34 20.04 -1.82
N PHE A 173 13.93 20.08 -0.55
CA PHE A 173 13.12 19.04 0.09
C PHE A 173 11.75 18.88 -0.58
N VAL A 174 11.05 20.00 -0.83
CA VAL A 174 9.76 20.00 -1.54
C VAL A 174 9.94 19.43 -2.96
N GLY A 175 10.98 19.88 -3.68
CA GLY A 175 11.30 19.38 -5.02
C GLY A 175 11.61 17.88 -5.03
N ALA A 176 12.40 17.40 -4.06
CA ALA A 176 12.73 15.99 -3.90
C ALA A 176 11.49 15.13 -3.62
N PHE A 177 10.58 15.62 -2.77
CA PHE A 177 9.31 14.93 -2.49
C PHE A 177 8.46 14.78 -3.76
N TRP A 178 8.29 15.86 -4.52
CA TRP A 178 7.54 15.83 -5.79
C TRP A 178 8.22 14.95 -6.84
N PHE A 179 9.53 15.00 -6.93
CA PHE A 179 10.29 14.14 -7.85
C PHE A 179 10.13 12.65 -7.47
N ALA A 180 10.24 12.30 -6.19
CA ALA A 180 10.01 10.95 -5.72
C ALA A 180 8.57 10.48 -6.02
N ALA A 181 7.56 11.31 -5.73
CA ALA A 181 6.17 11.02 -6.04
C ALA A 181 5.96 10.80 -7.55
N PHE A 182 6.54 11.65 -8.40
CA PHE A 182 6.47 11.52 -9.86
C PHE A 182 7.09 10.21 -10.37
N VAL A 183 8.25 9.83 -9.84
CA VAL A 183 8.91 8.56 -10.20
C VAL A 183 8.07 7.37 -9.72
N MET A 184 7.60 7.42 -8.47
CA MET A 184 6.78 6.32 -7.89
C MET A 184 5.43 6.15 -8.59
N CYS A 185 4.82 7.24 -9.10
CA CYS A 185 3.63 7.13 -9.95
C CYS A 185 3.89 6.37 -11.26
N GLY A 186 5.12 6.47 -11.80
CA GLY A 186 5.55 5.65 -12.95
C GLY A 186 5.47 4.15 -12.68
N TYR A 187 5.65 3.76 -11.43
CA TYR A 187 5.64 2.35 -10.98
C TYR A 187 4.38 1.99 -10.19
N GLY A 188 3.33 2.82 -10.30
CA GLY A 188 2.10 2.67 -9.52
C GLY A 188 1.33 1.38 -9.82
N VAL A 189 1.39 0.88 -11.06
CA VAL A 189 0.67 -0.33 -11.50
C VAL A 189 1.59 -1.55 -11.72
N THR A 190 2.86 -1.51 -11.26
CA THR A 190 3.81 -2.63 -11.42
C THR A 190 3.28 -3.94 -10.82
N THR A 191 2.58 -3.86 -9.69
CA THR A 191 2.00 -5.01 -8.99
C THR A 191 0.91 -5.67 -9.83
N GLN A 192 0.06 -4.86 -10.49
CA GLN A 192 -1.01 -5.32 -11.37
C GLN A 192 -0.43 -5.97 -12.64
N VAL A 193 0.57 -5.32 -13.26
CA VAL A 193 1.26 -5.85 -14.43
C VAL A 193 1.85 -7.23 -14.13
N LEU A 194 2.64 -7.37 -13.06
CA LEU A 194 3.28 -8.64 -12.70
C LEU A 194 2.26 -9.75 -12.41
N THR A 195 1.10 -9.39 -11.85
CA THR A 195 0.09 -10.35 -11.44
C THR A 195 -0.82 -10.78 -12.58
N LEU A 196 -1.21 -9.84 -13.45
CA LEU A 196 -2.25 -10.04 -14.46
C LEU A 196 -1.72 -10.26 -15.88
N GLU A 197 -0.46 -9.91 -16.18
CA GLU A 197 0.17 -10.19 -17.47
C GLU A 197 0.99 -11.47 -17.37
N GLU A 198 0.85 -12.37 -18.36
CA GLU A 198 1.58 -13.61 -18.42
C GLU A 198 2.99 -13.38 -19.01
N GLY A 199 3.97 -14.14 -18.56
CA GLY A 199 5.35 -14.10 -19.08
C GLY A 199 6.16 -12.87 -18.66
N VAL A 200 5.59 -11.96 -17.82
CA VAL A 200 6.30 -10.76 -17.37
C VAL A 200 7.04 -11.05 -16.07
N GLY A 201 8.37 -10.87 -16.08
CA GLY A 201 9.20 -10.92 -14.87
C GLY A 201 9.22 -9.60 -14.11
N VAL A 202 9.90 -9.59 -12.94
CA VAL A 202 9.96 -8.42 -12.04
C VAL A 202 10.42 -7.16 -12.80
N PHE A 203 11.55 -7.19 -13.49
CA PHE A 203 12.06 -6.01 -14.21
C PHE A 203 11.20 -5.63 -15.40
N GLY A 204 10.65 -6.61 -16.12
CA GLY A 204 9.68 -6.36 -17.19
C GLY A 204 8.45 -5.63 -16.72
N ALA A 205 7.95 -5.96 -15.50
CA ALA A 205 6.81 -5.29 -14.90
C ALA A 205 7.09 -3.80 -14.56
N PHE A 206 8.32 -3.45 -14.18
CA PHE A 206 8.71 -2.05 -14.01
C PHE A 206 8.70 -1.27 -15.33
N ALA A 207 9.33 -1.82 -16.37
CA ALA A 207 9.36 -1.19 -17.70
C ALA A 207 7.93 -1.01 -18.25
N ARG A 208 7.11 -2.05 -18.13
CA ARG A 208 5.72 -2.06 -18.58
C ARG A 208 4.85 -1.07 -17.81
N SER A 209 4.98 -1.02 -16.47
CA SER A 209 4.28 -0.04 -15.64
C SER A 209 4.62 1.39 -16.03
N TRP A 210 5.92 1.68 -16.21
CA TRP A 210 6.38 3.00 -16.66
C TRP A 210 5.78 3.38 -18.00
N GLU A 211 5.75 2.44 -18.93
CA GLU A 211 5.15 2.64 -20.24
C GLU A 211 3.66 2.98 -20.14
N LEU A 212 2.86 2.20 -19.42
CA LEU A 212 1.43 2.41 -19.25
C LEU A 212 1.10 3.75 -18.59
N THR A 213 1.90 4.18 -17.62
CA THR A 213 1.63 5.38 -16.79
C THR A 213 2.23 6.65 -17.36
N ARG A 214 3.15 6.59 -18.33
CA ARG A 214 3.98 7.72 -18.81
C ARG A 214 3.20 9.01 -19.08
N GLN A 215 2.03 8.91 -19.69
CA GLN A 215 1.21 10.07 -20.05
C GLN A 215 0.12 10.41 -19.01
N ARG A 216 -0.04 9.61 -17.97
CA ARG A 216 -1.16 9.69 -17.01
C ARG A 216 -0.72 9.62 -15.54
N LYS A 217 0.52 10.02 -15.23
CA LYS A 217 1.06 9.94 -13.86
C LYS A 217 0.21 10.67 -12.82
N LEU A 218 -0.36 11.84 -13.16
CA LEU A 218 -1.28 12.55 -12.27
C LEU A 218 -2.55 11.75 -11.97
N LYS A 219 -3.08 11.02 -12.94
CA LYS A 219 -4.23 10.14 -12.72
C LYS A 219 -3.87 9.01 -11.75
N VAL A 220 -2.69 8.39 -11.93
CA VAL A 220 -2.17 7.37 -11.01
C VAL A 220 -2.03 7.95 -9.60
N PHE A 221 -1.43 9.14 -9.48
CA PHE A 221 -1.26 9.83 -8.21
C PHE A 221 -2.60 10.07 -7.51
N TRP A 222 -3.55 10.70 -8.20
CA TRP A 222 -4.84 11.02 -7.59
C TRP A 222 -5.66 9.77 -7.27
N THR A 223 -5.63 8.74 -8.12
CA THR A 223 -6.32 7.48 -7.82
C THR A 223 -5.74 6.80 -6.59
N ALA A 224 -4.42 6.70 -6.48
CA ALA A 224 -3.76 6.12 -5.33
C ALA A 224 -4.02 6.92 -4.05
N LEU A 225 -3.89 8.26 -4.12
CA LEU A 225 -4.10 9.15 -2.98
C LEU A 225 -5.54 9.11 -2.49
N VAL A 226 -6.50 9.32 -3.38
CA VAL A 226 -7.93 9.40 -3.00
C VAL A 226 -8.43 8.04 -2.54
N SER A 227 -8.05 6.94 -3.20
CA SER A 227 -8.41 5.59 -2.73
C SER A 227 -7.80 5.30 -1.35
N GLY A 228 -6.56 5.70 -1.09
CA GLY A 228 -5.92 5.56 0.22
C GLY A 228 -6.64 6.38 1.30
N ILE A 229 -7.01 7.62 0.99
CA ILE A 229 -7.75 8.48 1.94
C ILE A 229 -9.15 7.92 2.20
N VAL A 230 -9.92 7.63 1.16
CA VAL A 230 -11.34 7.23 1.29
C VAL A 230 -11.47 5.83 1.89
N PHE A 231 -10.67 4.87 1.42
CA PHE A 231 -10.85 3.47 1.78
C PHE A 231 -10.00 3.00 2.96
N TYR A 232 -9.00 3.79 3.39
CA TYR A 232 -8.17 3.42 4.52
C TYR A 232 -8.08 4.51 5.59
N PHE A 233 -7.62 5.72 5.24
CA PHE A 233 -7.34 6.76 6.21
C PHE A 233 -8.60 7.21 6.97
N ILE A 234 -9.69 7.50 6.27
CA ILE A 234 -10.96 7.92 6.89
C ILE A 234 -11.51 6.81 7.82
N PRO A 235 -11.68 5.55 7.39
CA PRO A 235 -12.13 4.48 8.28
C PRO A 235 -11.21 4.30 9.51
N TYR A 236 -9.89 4.40 9.32
CA TYR A 236 -8.93 4.27 10.40
C TYR A 236 -9.08 5.38 11.45
N VAL A 237 -9.17 6.64 11.01
CA VAL A 237 -9.37 7.80 11.91
C VAL A 237 -10.71 7.71 12.65
N VAL A 238 -11.78 7.29 11.96
CA VAL A 238 -13.09 7.10 12.60
C VAL A 238 -13.03 6.03 13.69
N VAL A 239 -12.43 4.87 13.42
CA VAL A 239 -12.31 3.80 14.43
C VAL A 239 -11.44 4.24 15.61
N LEU A 240 -10.33 4.93 15.37
CA LEU A 240 -9.50 5.48 16.44
C LEU A 240 -10.22 6.56 17.26
N GLY A 241 -10.98 7.44 16.62
CA GLY A 241 -11.79 8.45 17.27
C GLY A 241 -12.86 7.85 18.19
N VAL A 242 -13.57 6.82 17.69
CA VAL A 242 -14.53 6.05 18.48
C VAL A 242 -13.84 5.33 19.65
N ALA A 243 -12.70 4.71 19.42
CA ALA A 243 -11.93 4.05 20.48
C ALA A 243 -11.50 5.04 21.58
N ALA A 244 -11.02 6.24 21.19
CA ALA A 244 -10.62 7.29 22.11
C ALA A 244 -11.83 7.83 22.93
N ALA A 245 -12.95 8.07 22.27
CA ALA A 245 -14.18 8.52 22.95
C ALA A 245 -14.69 7.47 23.96
N LEU A 246 -14.67 6.19 23.57
CA LEU A 246 -15.06 5.09 24.44
C LEU A 246 -14.09 4.89 25.62
N GLN A 247 -12.80 5.19 25.46
CA GLN A 247 -11.86 5.15 26.59
C GLN A 247 -12.23 6.16 27.70
N GLY A 248 -12.81 7.31 27.35
CA GLY A 248 -13.32 8.28 28.33
C GLY A 248 -14.55 7.80 29.10
N ILE A 249 -15.37 6.93 28.51
CA ILE A 249 -16.63 6.43 29.10
C ILE A 249 -16.41 5.05 29.75
N SER A 250 -15.77 4.14 29.04
CA SER A 250 -15.49 2.77 29.45
C SER A 250 -14.13 2.32 28.91
N PRO A 251 -13.07 2.43 29.73
CA PRO A 251 -11.71 2.06 29.29
C PRO A 251 -11.58 0.64 28.70
N PRO A 252 -12.31 -0.39 29.18
CA PRO A 252 -12.27 -1.71 28.54
C PRO A 252 -12.80 -1.71 27.11
N LEU A 253 -13.93 -1.03 26.86
CA LEU A 253 -14.54 -0.95 25.54
C LEU A 253 -13.65 -0.18 24.54
N GLY A 254 -13.07 0.95 24.98
CA GLY A 254 -12.14 1.73 24.17
C GLY A 254 -10.91 0.90 23.73
N ARG A 255 -10.37 0.09 24.65
CA ARG A 255 -9.25 -0.83 24.33
C ARG A 255 -9.65 -1.92 23.33
N VAL A 256 -10.83 -2.50 23.48
CA VAL A 256 -11.34 -3.51 22.54
C VAL A 256 -11.51 -2.91 21.14
N VAL A 257 -12.15 -1.76 21.01
CA VAL A 257 -12.34 -1.08 19.70
C VAL A 257 -10.99 -0.66 19.11
N GLY A 258 -10.07 -0.16 19.93
CA GLY A 258 -8.70 0.14 19.50
C GLY A 258 -7.95 -1.13 18.99
N ALA A 259 -8.10 -2.26 19.65
CA ALA A 259 -7.53 -3.52 19.20
C ALA A 259 -8.17 -4.01 17.89
N LEU A 260 -9.47 -3.81 17.70
CA LEU A 260 -10.16 -4.15 16.45
C LEU A 260 -9.67 -3.33 15.24
N SER A 261 -9.12 -2.13 15.46
CA SER A 261 -8.55 -1.33 14.37
C SER A 261 -7.39 -2.03 13.64
N GLN A 262 -6.71 -2.97 14.30
CA GLN A 262 -5.64 -3.77 13.68
C GLN A 262 -6.15 -4.70 12.57
N PHE A 263 -7.45 -5.02 12.55
CA PHE A 263 -8.08 -5.86 11.53
C PHE A 263 -8.62 -5.07 10.33
N LEU A 264 -8.61 -3.73 10.41
CA LEU A 264 -9.04 -2.87 9.30
C LEU A 264 -8.37 -3.20 7.95
N PRO A 265 -7.07 -3.56 7.89
CA PRO A 265 -6.42 -3.92 6.64
C PRO A 265 -7.09 -5.09 5.91
N ILE A 266 -7.72 -6.03 6.62
CA ILE A 266 -8.46 -7.16 6.00
C ILE A 266 -9.59 -6.64 5.12
N VAL A 267 -10.26 -5.58 5.56
CA VAL A 267 -11.42 -4.98 4.86
C VAL A 267 -10.96 -3.93 3.85
N CYS A 268 -10.02 -3.10 4.22
CA CYS A 268 -9.62 -1.91 3.44
C CYS A 268 -8.65 -2.23 2.31
N ALA A 269 -7.72 -3.18 2.48
CA ALA A 269 -6.74 -3.51 1.46
C ALA A 269 -7.37 -3.97 0.15
N PRO A 270 -8.36 -4.88 0.10
CA PRO A 270 -9.02 -5.26 -1.15
C PRO A 270 -9.71 -4.10 -1.87
N LEU A 271 -10.22 -3.09 -1.15
CA LEU A 271 -10.82 -1.89 -1.76
C LEU A 271 -9.77 -1.07 -2.52
N ILE A 272 -8.62 -0.83 -1.90
CA ILE A 272 -7.51 -0.12 -2.55
C ILE A 272 -6.99 -0.91 -3.74
N VAL A 273 -6.80 -2.22 -3.58
CA VAL A 273 -6.38 -3.11 -4.68
C VAL A 273 -7.39 -3.07 -5.82
N SER A 274 -8.70 -3.01 -5.52
CA SER A 274 -9.76 -2.88 -6.54
C SER A 274 -9.63 -1.59 -7.33
N ALA A 275 -9.43 -0.44 -6.65
CA ALA A 275 -9.26 0.83 -7.32
C ALA A 275 -8.02 0.86 -8.23
N LEU A 276 -6.89 0.34 -7.74
CA LEU A 276 -5.65 0.28 -8.52
C LEU A 276 -5.71 -0.73 -9.68
N THR A 277 -6.45 -1.82 -9.53
CA THR A 277 -6.66 -2.80 -10.60
C THR A 277 -7.58 -2.23 -11.70
N LEU A 278 -8.63 -1.51 -11.33
CA LEU A 278 -9.47 -0.79 -12.30
C LEU A 278 -8.69 0.33 -13.02
N LEU A 279 -7.83 1.05 -12.30
CA LEU A 279 -6.91 2.01 -12.91
C LEU A 279 -5.99 1.34 -13.93
N TYR A 280 -5.44 0.18 -13.62
CA TYR A 280 -4.60 -0.58 -14.56
C TYR A 280 -5.37 -0.92 -15.84
N TYR A 281 -6.62 -1.42 -15.73
CA TYR A 281 -7.46 -1.67 -16.91
C TYR A 281 -7.79 -0.39 -17.68
N ASP A 282 -8.10 0.72 -17.01
CA ASP A 282 -8.31 2.02 -17.67
C ASP A 282 -7.06 2.48 -18.46
N LEU A 283 -5.86 2.30 -17.90
CA LEU A 283 -4.62 2.64 -18.60
C LEU A 283 -4.40 1.76 -19.84
N ARG A 284 -4.72 0.47 -19.77
CA ARG A 284 -4.63 -0.45 -20.93
C ARG A 284 -5.64 -0.10 -22.02
N VAL A 285 -6.89 0.18 -21.64
CA VAL A 285 -7.95 0.61 -22.59
C VAL A 285 -7.47 1.84 -23.37
N ARG A 286 -6.97 2.84 -22.66
CA ARG A 286 -6.54 4.11 -23.29
C ARG A 286 -5.28 4.00 -24.15
N ARG A 287 -4.39 3.07 -23.85
CA ARG A 287 -3.10 2.95 -24.54
C ARG A 287 -3.07 1.87 -25.60
N GLU A 288 -3.78 0.78 -25.39
CA GLU A 288 -3.70 -0.42 -26.19
C GLU A 288 -5.01 -0.77 -26.91
N GLY A 289 -6.08 -0.02 -26.65
CA GLY A 289 -7.41 -0.37 -27.15
C GLY A 289 -7.87 -1.75 -26.64
N PHE A 290 -7.60 -2.04 -25.35
CA PHE A 290 -7.89 -3.33 -24.73
C PHE A 290 -9.38 -3.70 -24.82
N ASP A 291 -10.27 -2.72 -24.85
CA ASP A 291 -11.71 -2.85 -25.12
C ASP A 291 -11.96 -3.49 -26.50
N LEU A 292 -11.24 -3.04 -27.53
CA LEU A 292 -11.36 -3.58 -28.89
C LEU A 292 -10.80 -5.00 -28.99
N GLN A 293 -9.70 -5.30 -28.27
CA GLN A 293 -9.13 -6.66 -28.23
C GLN A 293 -10.12 -7.67 -27.61
N ILE A 294 -10.76 -7.29 -26.49
CA ILE A 294 -11.78 -8.16 -25.89
C ILE A 294 -13.00 -8.30 -26.79
N LEU A 295 -13.41 -7.23 -27.47
CA LEU A 295 -14.54 -7.27 -28.38
C LEU A 295 -14.24 -8.21 -29.57
N SER A 296 -13.05 -8.13 -30.17
CA SER A 296 -12.65 -9.01 -31.29
C SER A 296 -12.63 -10.49 -30.87
N GLN A 297 -12.10 -10.80 -29.68
CA GLN A 297 -12.12 -12.15 -29.13
C GLN A 297 -13.53 -12.68 -28.89
N ARG A 298 -14.47 -11.83 -28.46
CA ARG A 298 -15.88 -12.23 -28.27
C ARG A 298 -16.63 -12.44 -29.56
N LEU A 299 -16.25 -11.73 -30.62
CA LEU A 299 -16.84 -11.85 -31.95
C LEU A 299 -16.21 -12.96 -32.79
N GLY A 300 -15.16 -13.62 -32.30
CA GLY A 300 -14.44 -14.66 -33.02
C GLY A 300 -13.66 -14.13 -34.25
N VAL A 301 -13.39 -12.83 -34.30
CA VAL A 301 -12.66 -12.15 -35.37
C VAL A 301 -11.24 -11.88 -34.83
N GLY A 302 -10.42 -12.93 -34.71
CA GLY A 302 -9.05 -12.82 -34.24
C GLY A 302 -8.22 -14.01 -34.71
#